data_95f70bd7c87c048ea90d75bb065dbb43
#
_entry.id   95f70bd7c87c048ea90d75bb065dbb43
#
_cell.length_a   1.000
_cell.length_b   1.000
_cell.length_c   1.000
_cell.angle_alpha   90.00
_cell.angle_beta   90.00
_cell.angle_gamma   90.00
#
_symmetry.space_group_name_H-M   'P 1'
#
loop_
_entity.id
_entity.type
_entity.pdbx_description
1 polymer ?
#
loop_
_entity_poly.entity_id
_entity_poly.type
_entity_poly.pdbx_seq_one_letter_code
_entity_poly.pdbx_strand_id
1 'polypeptide(L)'
;MQNSELTKKIITLIGPTACDKTTTAIHLAKKFPLSIIGVDSVQIYKKFDIGSAKPPQKILEQYKHHLVDEVDPQNIFSVKDFYNQTHRLILQAHSEHRVPLLVGGTMMYFNALFKGINDIPAGNEIIRDELQKELEVNGIKKLFNDLERVDPESARVIKPNDKQRIIRALEVFKISSKKLSDFKKAKIINT
;
A
#
# COMPACT_ATOMS: atom_id res chain seq x y z
N MET A 1 14.58 -7.59 -32.36
CA MET A 1 13.90 -8.62 -31.54
C MET A 1 14.20 -8.55 -30.03
N GLN A 2 15.27 -7.90 -29.56
CA GLN A 2 15.56 -7.79 -28.11
C GLN A 2 14.67 -6.78 -27.33
N ASN A 3 14.05 -5.81 -28.01
CA ASN A 3 13.22 -4.79 -27.32
C ASN A 3 11.84 -5.27 -26.86
N SER A 4 11.26 -6.32 -27.45
CA SER A 4 9.91 -6.78 -27.09
C SER A 4 9.85 -7.59 -25.78
N GLU A 5 10.94 -8.17 -25.35
CA GLU A 5 11.01 -8.89 -24.07
C GLU A 5 11.25 -7.97 -22.87
N LEU A 6 11.96 -6.85 -23.07
CA LEU A 6 12.22 -5.87 -22.00
C LEU A 6 10.92 -5.15 -21.57
N THR A 7 9.98 -4.94 -22.48
CA THR A 7 8.71 -4.25 -22.20
C THR A 7 7.71 -5.04 -21.34
N LYS A 8 7.98 -6.31 -21.07
CA LYS A 8 7.17 -7.13 -20.14
C LYS A 8 7.79 -7.28 -18.75
N LYS A 9 8.99 -6.72 -18.53
CA LYS A 9 9.69 -6.82 -17.26
C LYS A 9 9.34 -5.66 -16.33
N ILE A 10 9.31 -5.95 -15.05
CA ILE A 10 9.18 -4.97 -13.97
C ILE A 10 10.42 -5.12 -13.09
N ILE A 11 11.08 -4.02 -12.79
CA ILE A 11 12.24 -4.00 -11.88
C ILE A 11 11.78 -3.45 -10.53
N THR A 12 12.25 -4.06 -9.44
CA THR A 12 11.96 -3.59 -8.09
C THR A 12 13.24 -3.25 -7.34
N LEU A 13 13.29 -2.06 -6.76
CA LEU A 13 14.36 -1.59 -5.88
C LEU A 13 13.81 -1.43 -4.47
N ILE A 14 13.99 -2.48 -3.67
CA ILE A 14 13.43 -2.61 -2.32
C ILE A 14 14.55 -2.43 -1.29
N GLY A 15 14.25 -1.70 -0.22
CA GLY A 15 15.19 -1.54 0.89
C GLY A 15 14.66 -0.61 1.98
N PRO A 16 15.32 -0.57 3.15
CA PRO A 16 14.92 0.32 4.25
C PRO A 16 15.08 1.80 3.87
N THR A 17 14.54 2.68 4.71
CA THR A 17 14.78 4.14 4.57
C THR A 17 16.27 4.43 4.67
N ALA A 18 16.74 5.48 3.97
CA ALA A 18 18.14 5.93 3.96
C ALA A 18 19.19 4.95 3.37
N CYS A 19 18.77 4.00 2.50
CA CYS A 19 19.70 3.13 1.77
C CYS A 19 19.90 3.56 0.29
N ASP A 20 19.82 4.85 0.00
CA ASP A 20 20.09 5.48 -1.31
C ASP A 20 19.32 4.93 -2.52
N LYS A 21 18.10 4.39 -2.29
CA LYS A 21 17.25 3.88 -3.39
C LYS A 21 16.95 4.95 -4.44
N THR A 22 16.63 6.16 -4.02
CA THR A 22 16.31 7.28 -4.92
C THR A 22 17.51 7.63 -5.81
N THR A 23 18.69 7.76 -5.23
CA THR A 23 19.94 8.04 -5.98
C THR A 23 20.23 6.94 -6.99
N THR A 24 20.06 5.68 -6.57
CA THR A 24 20.24 4.51 -7.44
C THR A 24 19.23 4.50 -8.58
N ALA A 25 17.94 4.77 -8.30
CA ALA A 25 16.89 4.82 -9.31
C ALA A 25 17.16 5.91 -10.37
N ILE A 26 17.57 7.10 -9.94
CA ILE A 26 17.94 8.20 -10.84
C ILE A 26 19.15 7.82 -11.69
N HIS A 27 20.17 7.21 -11.09
CA HIS A 27 21.37 6.77 -11.82
C HIS A 27 21.03 5.74 -12.91
N LEU A 28 20.12 4.82 -12.62
CA LEU A 28 19.62 3.86 -13.60
C LEU A 28 18.77 4.54 -14.68
N ALA A 29 17.88 5.47 -14.30
CA ALA A 29 17.02 6.19 -15.25
C ALA A 29 17.81 7.09 -16.25
N LYS A 30 19.02 7.51 -15.88
CA LYS A 30 19.94 8.21 -16.80
C LYS A 30 20.47 7.31 -17.92
N LYS A 31 20.52 6.01 -17.70
CA LYS A 31 21.15 5.04 -18.61
C LYS A 31 20.14 4.19 -19.37
N PHE A 32 18.93 4.03 -18.83
CA PHE A 32 17.91 3.13 -19.35
C PHE A 32 16.55 3.81 -19.44
N PRO A 33 15.67 3.44 -20.36
CA PRO A 33 14.33 3.98 -20.49
C PRO A 33 13.44 3.44 -19.37
N LEU A 34 13.57 3.97 -18.15
CA LEU A 34 12.82 3.55 -16.98
C LEU A 34 11.68 4.53 -16.67
N SER A 35 10.57 4.00 -16.14
CA SER A 35 9.48 4.75 -15.51
C SER A 35 9.55 4.49 -14.01
N ILE A 36 9.93 5.50 -13.22
CA ILE A 36 10.08 5.36 -11.77
C ILE A 36 8.70 5.47 -11.13
N ILE A 37 8.34 4.48 -10.30
CA ILE A 37 7.09 4.42 -9.55
C ILE A 37 7.43 4.27 -8.06
N GLY A 38 7.03 5.23 -7.25
CA GLY A 38 7.24 5.22 -5.80
C GLY A 38 6.39 4.17 -5.09
N VAL A 39 7.00 3.41 -4.18
CA VAL A 39 6.34 2.41 -3.35
C VAL A 39 6.50 2.80 -1.88
N ASP A 40 5.91 3.94 -1.52
CA ASP A 40 6.01 4.51 -0.18
C ASP A 40 4.66 5.11 0.24
N SER A 41 4.19 4.72 1.44
CA SER A 41 2.89 5.13 1.96
C SER A 41 2.86 6.55 2.55
N VAL A 42 4.00 7.22 2.63
CA VAL A 42 4.13 8.59 3.15
C VAL A 42 4.51 9.56 2.03
N GLN A 43 5.47 9.21 1.18
CA GLN A 43 5.94 10.07 0.09
C GLN A 43 4.87 10.36 -0.97
N ILE A 44 3.80 9.55 -1.04
CA ILE A 44 2.66 9.78 -1.93
C ILE A 44 1.93 11.09 -1.63
N TYR A 45 1.93 11.52 -0.35
CA TYR A 45 1.20 12.71 0.08
C TYR A 45 1.97 13.99 -0.20
N LYS A 46 1.26 15.00 -0.73
CA LYS A 46 1.75 16.37 -0.88
C LYS A 46 2.10 16.97 0.47
N LYS A 47 3.05 17.90 0.47
CA LYS A 47 3.47 18.68 1.66
C LYS A 47 4.10 17.86 2.81
N PHE A 48 4.24 16.54 2.65
CA PHE A 48 4.96 15.69 3.63
C PHE A 48 6.44 15.60 3.24
N ASP A 49 7.15 16.73 3.32
CA ASP A 49 8.51 16.86 2.80
C ASP A 49 9.57 16.63 3.87
N ILE A 50 9.22 16.89 5.15
CA ILE A 50 10.11 16.70 6.30
C ILE A 50 9.89 15.32 6.91
N GLY A 51 10.96 14.56 7.14
CA GLY A 51 10.91 13.24 7.77
C GLY A 51 10.45 12.09 6.87
N SER A 52 9.96 12.37 5.66
CA SER A 52 9.47 11.36 4.69
C SER A 52 10.57 10.78 3.78
N ALA A 53 11.76 11.36 3.78
CA ALA A 53 12.83 11.09 2.82
C ALA A 53 12.37 11.25 1.34
N LYS A 54 11.37 12.09 1.08
CA LYS A 54 10.89 12.46 -0.26
C LYS A 54 12.02 13.13 -1.04
N PRO A 55 12.21 12.82 -2.34
CA PRO A 55 13.15 13.53 -3.17
C PRO A 55 12.83 15.03 -3.22
N PRO A 56 13.86 15.90 -3.23
CA PRO A 56 13.64 17.33 -3.40
C PRO A 56 12.90 17.67 -4.69
N GLN A 57 12.09 18.72 -4.69
CA GLN A 57 11.26 19.15 -5.83
C GLN A 57 12.05 19.25 -7.13
N LYS A 58 13.25 19.82 -7.09
CA LYS A 58 14.16 19.91 -8.25
C LYS A 58 14.48 18.54 -8.88
N ILE A 59 14.54 17.50 -8.06
CA ILE A 59 14.78 16.12 -8.54
C ILE A 59 13.49 15.55 -9.15
N LEU A 60 12.34 15.79 -8.55
CA LEU A 60 11.05 15.33 -9.05
C LEU A 60 10.69 15.97 -10.40
N GLU A 61 11.06 17.24 -10.61
CA GLU A 61 10.91 17.95 -11.89
C GLU A 61 11.81 17.38 -12.98
N GLN A 62 13.04 17.00 -12.65
CA GLN A 62 13.99 16.45 -13.61
C GLN A 62 13.75 14.96 -13.91
N TYR A 63 13.36 14.19 -12.89
CA TYR A 63 13.09 12.76 -12.98
C TYR A 63 11.73 12.47 -12.37
N LYS A 64 10.72 12.32 -13.24
CA LYS A 64 9.36 12.05 -12.78
C LYS A 64 9.31 10.75 -11.96
N HIS A 65 8.83 10.88 -10.73
CA HIS A 65 8.52 9.77 -9.84
C HIS A 65 6.99 9.70 -9.71
N HIS A 66 6.37 8.72 -10.33
CA HIS A 66 4.95 8.48 -10.16
C HIS A 66 4.66 8.02 -8.74
N LEU A 67 3.50 8.33 -8.21
CA LEU A 67 3.05 8.04 -6.83
C LEU A 67 3.96 8.66 -5.75
N VAL A 68 4.53 9.82 -6.06
CA VAL A 68 5.25 10.67 -5.11
C VAL A 68 4.68 12.09 -5.25
N ASP A 69 4.30 12.71 -4.13
CA ASP A 69 3.76 14.09 -4.09
C ASP A 69 2.47 14.29 -4.92
N GLU A 70 1.60 13.29 -4.98
CA GLU A 70 0.42 13.31 -5.84
C GLU A 70 -0.90 13.46 -5.07
N VAL A 71 -1.01 12.94 -3.85
CA VAL A 71 -2.27 12.87 -3.09
C VAL A 71 -2.34 13.98 -2.05
N ASP A 72 -3.47 14.66 -1.96
CA ASP A 72 -3.71 15.63 -0.89
C ASP A 72 -3.80 14.91 0.46
N PRO A 73 -3.16 15.43 1.54
CA PRO A 73 -3.20 14.81 2.86
C PRO A 73 -4.59 14.61 3.46
N GLN A 74 -5.59 15.35 2.99
CA GLN A 74 -6.98 15.17 3.42
C GLN A 74 -7.63 13.91 2.82
N ASN A 75 -7.05 13.34 1.78
CA ASN A 75 -7.57 12.15 1.10
C ASN A 75 -6.86 10.88 1.60
N ILE A 76 -7.64 9.87 1.92
CA ILE A 76 -7.09 8.55 2.28
C ILE A 76 -6.60 7.84 1.02
N PHE A 77 -5.34 7.41 1.01
CA PHE A 77 -4.77 6.59 -0.04
C PHE A 77 -4.56 5.15 0.46
N SER A 78 -5.44 4.27 0.03
CA SER A 78 -5.45 2.88 0.48
C SER A 78 -4.48 1.99 -0.31
N VAL A 79 -4.23 0.77 0.20
CA VAL A 79 -3.46 -0.25 -0.54
C VAL A 79 -4.15 -0.65 -1.85
N LYS A 80 -5.48 -0.57 -1.93
CA LYS A 80 -6.27 -0.83 -3.15
C LYS A 80 -6.04 0.26 -4.20
N ASP A 81 -6.00 1.53 -3.76
CA ASP A 81 -5.70 2.66 -4.65
C ASP A 81 -4.28 2.54 -5.21
N PHE A 82 -3.31 2.25 -4.34
CA PHE A 82 -1.93 1.99 -4.73
C PHE A 82 -1.84 0.86 -5.75
N TYR A 83 -2.47 -0.28 -5.49
CA TYR A 83 -2.49 -1.44 -6.38
C TYR A 83 -3.02 -1.07 -7.76
N ASN A 84 -4.21 -0.46 -7.82
CA ASN A 84 -4.87 -0.09 -9.07
C ASN A 84 -4.07 0.95 -9.88
N GLN A 85 -3.54 1.97 -9.19
CA GLN A 85 -2.74 3.01 -9.86
C GLN A 85 -1.41 2.47 -10.36
N THR A 86 -0.73 1.63 -9.56
CA THR A 86 0.53 1.00 -9.98
C THR A 86 0.35 0.12 -11.19
N HIS A 87 -0.70 -0.70 -11.25
CA HIS A 87 -1.01 -1.51 -12.43
C HIS A 87 -1.20 -0.66 -13.68
N ARG A 88 -1.96 0.43 -13.59
CA ARG A 88 -2.16 1.37 -14.69
C ARG A 88 -0.83 1.98 -15.16
N LEU A 89 0.01 2.40 -14.23
CA LEU A 89 1.33 2.97 -14.54
C LEU A 89 2.28 1.96 -15.17
N ILE A 90 2.22 0.71 -14.76
CA ILE A 90 3.00 -0.38 -15.36
C ILE A 90 2.58 -0.58 -16.83
N LEU A 91 1.27 -0.65 -17.11
CA LEU A 91 0.75 -0.78 -18.48
C LEU A 91 1.13 0.42 -19.33
N GLN A 92 1.01 1.63 -18.78
CA GLN A 92 1.43 2.87 -19.45
C GLN A 92 2.93 2.84 -19.78
N ALA A 93 3.80 2.49 -18.83
CA ALA A 93 5.23 2.41 -19.06
C ALA A 93 5.57 1.42 -20.19
N HIS A 94 4.92 0.25 -20.20
CA HIS A 94 5.10 -0.72 -21.27
C HIS A 94 4.63 -0.20 -22.65
N SER A 95 3.52 0.54 -22.72
CA SER A 95 3.05 1.15 -23.96
C SER A 95 3.97 2.24 -24.49
N GLU A 96 4.71 2.90 -23.59
CA GLU A 96 5.74 3.91 -23.89
C GLU A 96 7.13 3.30 -24.14
N HIS A 97 7.23 1.97 -24.26
CA HIS A 97 8.50 1.23 -24.40
C HIS A 97 9.49 1.52 -23.27
N ARG A 98 8.99 1.74 -22.05
CA ARG A 98 9.78 1.95 -20.83
C ARG A 98 9.63 0.76 -19.90
N VAL A 99 10.65 0.50 -19.09
CA VAL A 99 10.61 -0.53 -18.06
C VAL A 99 10.16 0.10 -16.74
N PRO A 100 9.06 -0.35 -16.12
CA PRO A 100 8.66 0.11 -14.79
C PRO A 100 9.73 -0.22 -13.75
N LEU A 101 10.16 0.79 -12.98
CA LEU A 101 11.06 0.65 -11.84
C LEU A 101 10.32 1.02 -10.56
N LEU A 102 9.92 0.02 -9.79
CA LEU A 102 9.22 0.18 -8.51
C LEU A 102 10.26 0.44 -7.41
N VAL A 103 10.19 1.61 -6.76
CA VAL A 103 11.20 2.05 -5.78
C VAL A 103 10.56 2.36 -4.44
N GLY A 104 10.94 1.65 -3.38
CA GLY A 104 10.42 1.99 -2.06
C GLY A 104 10.73 1.00 -0.95
N GLY A 105 10.05 1.19 0.19
CA GLY A 105 10.24 0.38 1.40
C GLY A 105 8.92 -0.10 2.02
N THR A 106 7.77 0.27 1.49
CA THR A 106 6.47 -0.13 2.04
C THR A 106 6.13 -1.57 1.65
N MET A 107 6.54 -2.52 2.49
CA MET A 107 6.39 -3.96 2.21
C MET A 107 4.93 -4.40 2.02
N MET A 108 3.96 -3.71 2.65
CA MET A 108 2.54 -3.96 2.45
C MET A 108 2.15 -3.74 0.97
N TYR A 109 2.67 -2.70 0.35
CA TYR A 109 2.42 -2.37 -1.06
C TYR A 109 3.06 -3.40 -2.01
N PHE A 110 4.31 -3.79 -1.76
CA PHE A 110 4.95 -4.87 -2.53
C PHE A 110 4.21 -6.20 -2.38
N ASN A 111 3.78 -6.55 -1.16
CA ASN A 111 2.98 -7.76 -0.95
C ASN A 111 1.66 -7.72 -1.73
N ALA A 112 0.99 -6.57 -1.79
CA ALA A 112 -0.22 -6.40 -2.58
C ALA A 112 0.05 -6.62 -4.08
N LEU A 113 1.13 -6.06 -4.62
CA LEU A 113 1.50 -6.23 -6.03
C LEU A 113 1.86 -7.67 -6.38
N PHE A 114 2.63 -8.36 -5.52
CA PHE A 114 3.13 -9.71 -5.83
C PHE A 114 2.09 -10.81 -5.56
N LYS A 115 1.23 -10.61 -4.57
CA LYS A 115 0.25 -11.61 -4.14
C LYS A 115 -1.18 -11.28 -4.55
N GLY A 116 -1.40 -10.06 -5.09
CA GLY A 116 -2.73 -9.51 -5.32
C GLY A 116 -3.37 -8.97 -4.05
N ILE A 117 -4.58 -8.46 -4.18
CA ILE A 117 -5.38 -7.92 -3.08
C ILE A 117 -6.67 -8.74 -2.90
N ASN A 118 -7.11 -8.84 -1.65
CA ASN A 118 -8.43 -9.38 -1.33
C ASN A 118 -9.48 -8.27 -1.44
N ASP A 119 -10.68 -8.60 -1.87
CA ASP A 119 -11.78 -7.64 -1.98
C ASP A 119 -12.44 -7.35 -0.63
N ILE A 120 -11.62 -6.91 0.33
CA ILE A 120 -12.05 -6.51 1.66
C ILE A 120 -12.76 -5.15 1.54
N PRO A 121 -13.91 -4.95 2.19
CA PRO A 121 -14.63 -3.67 2.18
C PRO A 121 -13.72 -2.50 2.55
N ALA A 122 -13.93 -1.35 1.93
CA ALA A 122 -13.28 -0.11 2.33
C ALA A 122 -13.59 0.21 3.79
N GLY A 123 -12.72 0.99 4.44
CA GLY A 123 -12.98 1.47 5.80
C GLY A 123 -14.20 2.39 5.87
N ASN A 124 -14.87 2.40 7.01
CA ASN A 124 -15.96 3.30 7.30
C ASN A 124 -15.61 4.11 8.56
N GLU A 125 -15.49 5.43 8.42
CA GLU A 125 -15.06 6.31 9.51
C GLU A 125 -16.04 6.26 10.69
N ILE A 126 -17.35 6.24 10.45
CA ILE A 126 -18.37 6.20 11.50
C ILE A 126 -18.20 4.93 12.35
N ILE A 127 -18.11 3.77 11.70
CA ILE A 127 -17.92 2.49 12.40
C ILE A 127 -16.57 2.45 13.14
N ARG A 128 -15.55 3.04 12.57
CA ARG A 128 -14.22 3.11 13.19
C ARG A 128 -14.24 3.98 14.43
N ASP A 129 -14.91 5.13 14.39
CA ASP A 129 -15.09 6.02 15.53
C ASP A 129 -15.90 5.36 16.65
N GLU A 130 -16.96 4.61 16.31
CA GLU A 130 -17.71 3.82 17.29
C GLU A 130 -16.79 2.81 17.99
N LEU A 131 -16.01 2.04 17.24
CA LEU A 131 -15.08 1.06 17.79
C LEU A 131 -13.96 1.71 18.60
N GLN A 132 -13.50 2.91 18.22
CA GLN A 132 -12.52 3.66 18.97
C GLN A 132 -13.08 4.14 20.31
N LYS A 133 -14.31 4.65 20.34
CA LYS A 133 -15.01 5.01 21.59
C LYS A 133 -15.23 3.78 22.48
N GLU A 134 -15.61 2.66 21.88
CA GLU A 134 -15.76 1.40 22.62
C GLU A 134 -14.42 0.93 23.23
N LEU A 135 -13.30 1.11 22.50
CA LEU A 135 -11.96 0.85 23.00
C LEU A 135 -11.62 1.74 24.21
N GLU A 136 -11.97 3.02 24.17
CA GLU A 136 -11.68 3.98 25.23
C GLU A 136 -12.50 3.67 26.51
N VAL A 137 -13.76 3.28 26.37
CA VAL A 137 -14.65 3.01 27.51
C VAL A 137 -14.40 1.61 28.08
N ASN A 138 -14.29 0.58 27.25
CA ASN A 138 -14.34 -0.82 27.66
C ASN A 138 -12.95 -1.50 27.62
N GLY A 139 -11.94 -0.82 27.04
CA GLY A 139 -10.59 -1.33 26.91
C GLY A 139 -10.40 -2.37 25.80
N ILE A 140 -9.12 -2.61 25.49
CA ILE A 140 -8.72 -3.51 24.39
C ILE A 140 -9.17 -4.96 24.59
N LYS A 141 -9.23 -5.42 25.85
CA LYS A 141 -9.61 -6.79 26.19
C LYS A 141 -11.02 -7.11 25.76
N LYS A 142 -11.95 -6.14 25.93
CA LYS A 142 -13.35 -6.31 25.48
C LYS A 142 -13.44 -6.49 23.97
N LEU A 143 -12.78 -5.61 23.22
CA LEU A 143 -12.75 -5.68 21.75
C LEU A 143 -12.10 -6.97 21.25
N PHE A 144 -11.06 -7.44 21.92
CA PHE A 144 -10.44 -8.72 21.56
C PHE A 144 -11.35 -9.91 21.81
N ASN A 145 -12.07 -9.95 22.94
CA ASN A 145 -13.09 -10.98 23.21
C ASN A 145 -14.22 -10.95 22.16
N ASP A 146 -14.64 -9.75 21.72
CA ASP A 146 -15.62 -9.64 20.63
C ASP A 146 -15.08 -10.17 19.31
N LEU A 147 -13.80 -9.92 19.01
CA LEU A 147 -13.14 -10.50 17.85
C LEU A 147 -13.08 -12.03 17.94
N GLU A 148 -12.73 -12.60 19.10
CA GLU A 148 -12.71 -14.05 19.30
C GLU A 148 -14.09 -14.68 19.03
N ARG A 149 -15.16 -13.99 19.40
CA ARG A 149 -16.53 -14.47 19.20
C ARG A 149 -16.95 -14.41 17.72
N VAL A 150 -16.61 -13.32 17.00
CA VAL A 150 -17.08 -13.11 15.62
C VAL A 150 -16.13 -13.71 14.58
N ASP A 151 -14.80 -13.69 14.82
CA ASP A 151 -13.78 -14.20 13.91
C ASP A 151 -12.63 -14.87 14.69
N PRO A 152 -12.86 -16.10 15.22
CA PRO A 152 -11.84 -16.82 15.98
C PRO A 152 -10.53 -17.07 15.20
N GLU A 153 -10.60 -17.20 13.87
CA GLU A 153 -9.41 -17.42 13.05
C GLU A 153 -8.53 -16.17 12.98
N SER A 154 -9.13 -15.00 12.83
CA SER A 154 -8.38 -13.74 12.92
C SER A 154 -7.82 -13.52 14.32
N ALA A 155 -8.58 -13.85 15.37
CA ALA A 155 -8.12 -13.72 16.76
C ALA A 155 -6.89 -14.60 17.08
N ARG A 156 -6.75 -15.77 16.45
CA ARG A 156 -5.56 -16.64 16.64
C ARG A 156 -4.26 -16.02 16.12
N VAL A 157 -4.32 -15.12 15.14
CA VAL A 157 -3.14 -14.53 14.48
C VAL A 157 -2.92 -13.06 14.86
N ILE A 158 -3.96 -12.37 15.32
CA ILE A 158 -3.87 -10.97 15.78
C ILE A 158 -3.49 -10.98 17.26
N LYS A 159 -2.43 -10.21 17.59
CA LYS A 159 -2.03 -10.09 18.99
C LYS A 159 -3.10 -9.35 19.81
N PRO A 160 -3.38 -9.76 21.07
CA PRO A 160 -4.44 -9.15 21.89
C PRO A 160 -4.30 -7.65 22.14
N ASN A 161 -3.09 -7.10 21.99
CA ASN A 161 -2.81 -5.67 22.18
C ASN A 161 -2.71 -4.90 20.84
N ASP A 162 -2.94 -5.54 19.69
CA ASP A 162 -2.89 -4.89 18.37
C ASP A 162 -4.22 -4.19 18.08
N LYS A 163 -4.39 -3.00 18.67
CA LYS A 163 -5.59 -2.18 18.56
C LYS A 163 -6.04 -2.01 17.11
N GLN A 164 -5.09 -1.67 16.25
CA GLN A 164 -5.38 -1.34 14.85
C GLN A 164 -5.94 -2.53 14.08
N ARG A 165 -5.35 -3.71 14.24
CA ARG A 165 -5.81 -4.93 13.57
C ARG A 165 -7.12 -5.46 14.15
N ILE A 166 -7.32 -5.34 15.47
CA ILE A 166 -8.58 -5.72 16.13
C ILE A 166 -9.71 -4.85 15.62
N ILE A 167 -9.56 -3.51 15.67
CA ILE A 167 -10.56 -2.56 15.16
C ILE A 167 -10.85 -2.85 13.69
N ARG A 168 -9.83 -3.06 12.86
CA ARG A 168 -10.04 -3.34 11.43
C ARG A 168 -10.82 -4.64 11.19
N ALA A 169 -10.57 -5.69 11.94
CA ALA A 169 -11.29 -6.96 11.80
C ALA A 169 -12.77 -6.82 12.22
N LEU A 170 -13.03 -6.13 13.30
CA LEU A 170 -14.41 -5.83 13.77
C LEU A 170 -15.15 -4.88 12.81
N GLU A 171 -14.46 -3.85 12.28
CA GLU A 171 -14.99 -2.94 11.25
C GLU A 171 -15.44 -3.71 10.01
N VAL A 172 -14.61 -4.61 9.49
CA VAL A 172 -14.95 -5.45 8.33
C VAL A 172 -16.20 -6.28 8.61
N PHE A 173 -16.28 -6.87 9.79
CA PHE A 173 -17.47 -7.65 10.19
C PHE A 173 -18.72 -6.78 10.30
N LYS A 174 -18.63 -5.60 10.92
CA LYS A 174 -19.77 -4.67 11.04
C LYS A 174 -20.25 -4.17 9.66
N ILE A 175 -19.34 -3.95 8.70
CA ILE A 175 -19.70 -3.48 7.34
C ILE A 175 -20.33 -4.58 6.50
N SER A 176 -19.78 -5.79 6.52
CA SER A 176 -20.06 -6.84 5.53
C SER A 176 -20.83 -8.04 6.09
N SER A 177 -20.97 -8.16 7.40
CA SER A 177 -21.42 -9.36 8.10
C SER A 177 -20.59 -10.62 7.80
N LYS A 178 -19.40 -10.44 7.20
CA LYS A 178 -18.44 -11.51 6.89
C LYS A 178 -17.17 -11.35 7.72
N LYS A 179 -16.53 -12.46 8.05
CA LYS A 179 -15.29 -12.47 8.82
C LYS A 179 -14.14 -11.96 7.97
N LEU A 180 -13.19 -11.25 8.57
CA LEU A 180 -11.95 -10.86 7.88
C LEU A 180 -11.18 -12.09 7.37
N SER A 181 -11.20 -13.19 8.13
CA SER A 181 -10.58 -14.47 7.74
C SER A 181 -11.17 -15.06 6.46
N ASP A 182 -12.46 -14.87 6.19
CA ASP A 182 -13.13 -15.38 4.98
C ASP A 182 -12.59 -14.67 3.73
N PHE A 183 -12.36 -13.34 3.81
CA PHE A 183 -11.76 -12.58 2.71
C PHE A 183 -10.33 -13.00 2.43
N LYS A 184 -9.55 -13.37 3.45
CA LYS A 184 -8.16 -13.82 3.28
C LYS A 184 -8.07 -15.21 2.61
N LYS A 185 -9.11 -16.02 2.70
CA LYS A 185 -9.21 -17.33 2.02
C LYS A 185 -9.74 -17.22 0.61
N ALA A 186 -10.42 -16.12 0.26
CA ALA A 186 -10.92 -15.89 -1.08
C ALA A 186 -9.76 -15.81 -2.07
N LYS A 187 -10.00 -16.29 -3.31
CA LYS A 187 -9.00 -16.21 -4.38
C LYS A 187 -8.56 -14.77 -4.57
N ILE A 188 -7.25 -14.54 -4.55
CA ILE A 188 -6.64 -13.26 -4.84
C ILE A 188 -7.01 -12.89 -6.28
N ILE A 189 -7.57 -11.70 -6.46
CA ILE A 189 -7.85 -11.16 -7.79
C ILE A 189 -6.51 -10.69 -8.35
N ASN A 190 -5.90 -11.50 -9.21
CA ASN A 190 -4.81 -11.06 -10.09
C ASN A 190 -5.47 -10.45 -11.32
N THR A 191 -5.39 -9.16 -11.47
CA THR A 191 -5.75 -8.44 -12.71
C THR A 191 -4.53 -8.35 -13.62
#